data_1e2d22c9a3d9c29e45b2ebe733a98224
#
_entry.id   1e2d22c9a3d9c29e45b2ebe733a98224
#
_cell.length_a   1.000
_cell.length_b   1.000
_cell.length_c   1.000
_cell.angle_alpha   90.00
_cell.angle_beta   90.00
_cell.angle_gamma   90.00
#
_symmetry.space_group_name_H-M   'P 1'
#
loop_
_entity.id
_entity.type
_entity.pdbx_description
1 polymer ?
#
loop_
_entity_poly.entity_id
_entity_poly.type
_entity_poly.pdbx_seq_one_letter_code
_entity_poly.pdbx_strand_id
1 'polypeptide(L)'
;MARYQTVFGSLGEYEKGSIDVINDDPRHYVFSNIFEVAAKSPPYEKVAVARNLEYVIEAIRAEGTSPWYRCAHDEFVVVLDGEVRVELVKLATPADAPRPEDIPPNGTVRLTGDPAGQRMGSIRLSRGHQALLPARAAYRFSATRPSAMIQQTLKGELTVEKWSEICFR
;
A
#
# COMPACT_ATOMS: atom_id res chain seq x y z
N MET A 1 -19.45 -0.87 35.70
CA MET A 1 -18.55 -0.13 34.79
C MET A 1 -18.22 -1.03 33.63
N ALA A 2 -18.58 -0.63 32.41
CA ALA A 2 -18.19 -1.35 31.21
C ALA A 2 -16.67 -1.23 31.06
N ARG A 3 -15.93 -2.36 31.05
CA ARG A 3 -14.52 -2.37 30.70
C ARG A 3 -14.43 -2.29 29.17
N TYR A 4 -13.95 -1.17 28.66
CA TYR A 4 -13.58 -1.09 27.26
C TYR A 4 -12.28 -1.86 27.06
N GLN A 5 -12.33 -2.87 26.20
CA GLN A 5 -11.16 -3.63 25.81
C GLN A 5 -10.83 -3.25 24.37
N THR A 6 -9.65 -2.69 24.15
CA THR A 6 -9.17 -2.41 22.80
C THR A 6 -8.55 -3.69 22.24
N VAL A 7 -9.14 -4.19 21.15
CA VAL A 7 -8.59 -5.34 20.41
C VAL A 7 -7.75 -4.81 19.26
N PHE A 8 -6.49 -5.24 19.20
CA PHE A 8 -5.57 -4.91 18.10
C PHE A 8 -5.42 -6.14 17.20
N GLY A 9 -5.68 -5.95 15.89
CA GLY A 9 -5.38 -6.98 14.92
C GLY A 9 -3.90 -7.02 14.53
N SER A 10 -3.48 -8.16 14.01
CA SER A 10 -2.15 -8.40 13.42
C SER A 10 -2.27 -9.43 12.30
N LEU A 11 -1.18 -9.68 11.55
CA LEU A 11 -1.16 -10.76 10.55
C LEU A 11 -1.40 -12.15 11.14
N GLY A 12 -1.02 -12.37 12.40
CA GLY A 12 -1.22 -13.64 13.10
C GLY A 12 -2.54 -13.74 13.84
N GLU A 13 -3.20 -12.62 14.10
CA GLU A 13 -4.40 -12.56 14.91
C GLU A 13 -5.31 -11.41 14.46
N TYR A 14 -6.40 -11.74 13.78
CA TYR A 14 -7.40 -10.79 13.32
C TYR A 14 -8.78 -11.41 13.30
N GLU A 15 -9.80 -10.57 13.44
CA GLU A 15 -11.20 -10.96 13.28
C GLU A 15 -11.69 -10.56 11.88
N LYS A 16 -12.44 -11.46 11.26
CA LYS A 16 -13.09 -11.17 9.98
C LYS A 16 -14.24 -10.17 10.21
N GLY A 17 -14.34 -9.16 9.36
CA GLY A 17 -15.46 -8.24 9.37
C GLY A 17 -16.77 -8.92 8.97
N SER A 18 -17.90 -8.28 9.29
CA SER A 18 -19.23 -8.72 8.92
C SER A 18 -20.06 -7.56 8.38
N ILE A 19 -21.12 -7.88 7.67
CA ILE A 19 -22.13 -6.93 7.19
C ILE A 19 -23.49 -7.42 7.67
N ASP A 20 -24.22 -6.57 8.40
CA ASP A 20 -25.54 -6.91 8.93
C ASP A 20 -26.63 -6.79 7.88
N VAL A 21 -26.57 -5.76 7.02
CA VAL A 21 -27.57 -5.50 5.98
C VAL A 21 -26.89 -5.11 4.67
N ILE A 22 -27.27 -5.79 3.59
CA ILE A 22 -26.87 -5.47 2.22
C ILE A 22 -28.11 -5.54 1.34
N ASN A 23 -28.39 -4.47 0.59
CA ASN A 23 -29.53 -4.39 -0.33
C ASN A 23 -29.11 -4.50 -1.81
N ASP A 24 -27.81 -4.62 -2.11
CA ASP A 24 -27.25 -4.75 -3.44
C ASP A 24 -26.19 -5.87 -3.52
N ASP A 25 -25.26 -5.80 -4.47
CA ASP A 25 -24.26 -6.83 -4.67
C ASP A 25 -23.21 -6.81 -3.54
N PRO A 26 -23.08 -7.90 -2.75
CA PRO A 26 -22.08 -8.00 -1.68
C PRO A 26 -20.63 -7.74 -2.12
N ARG A 27 -20.32 -7.93 -3.41
CA ARG A 27 -18.98 -7.69 -3.97
C ARG A 27 -18.58 -6.23 -3.95
N HIS A 28 -19.52 -5.30 -3.73
CA HIS A 28 -19.24 -3.88 -3.57
C HIS A 28 -18.74 -3.51 -2.18
N TYR A 29 -18.78 -4.44 -1.23
CA TYR A 29 -18.44 -4.20 0.18
C TYR A 29 -17.24 -5.03 0.60
N VAL A 30 -16.37 -4.43 1.41
CA VAL A 30 -15.25 -5.13 2.06
C VAL A 30 -15.68 -5.48 3.48
N PHE A 31 -15.90 -6.74 3.76
CA PHE A 31 -16.20 -7.26 5.10
C PHE A 31 -15.14 -8.23 5.60
N SER A 32 -13.94 -8.09 5.09
CA SER A 32 -12.77 -8.77 5.63
C SER A 32 -11.83 -7.77 6.31
N ASN A 33 -10.94 -8.30 7.10
CA ASN A 33 -9.92 -7.51 7.77
C ASN A 33 -8.76 -7.26 6.81
N ILE A 34 -8.12 -6.07 6.90
CA ILE A 34 -6.93 -5.73 6.10
C ILE A 34 -5.80 -6.75 6.31
N PHE A 35 -5.66 -7.27 7.53
CA PHE A 35 -4.67 -8.31 7.84
C PHE A 35 -4.96 -9.63 7.12
N GLU A 36 -6.24 -9.99 6.95
CA GLU A 36 -6.62 -11.16 6.14
C GLU A 36 -6.19 -10.98 4.69
N VAL A 37 -6.46 -9.82 4.11
CA VAL A 37 -6.04 -9.50 2.75
C VAL A 37 -4.52 -9.58 2.60
N ALA A 38 -3.78 -8.93 3.50
CA ALA A 38 -2.32 -8.96 3.50
C ALA A 38 -1.76 -10.38 3.70
N ALA A 39 -2.33 -11.17 4.64
CA ALA A 39 -1.88 -12.53 4.93
C ALA A 39 -2.05 -13.49 3.74
N LYS A 40 -3.11 -13.30 2.94
CA LYS A 40 -3.44 -14.14 1.78
C LYS A 40 -2.86 -13.63 0.46
N SER A 41 -2.21 -12.47 0.45
CA SER A 41 -1.63 -11.88 -0.76
C SER A 41 -0.14 -12.22 -0.90
N PRO A 42 0.37 -12.37 -2.12
CA PRO A 42 1.80 -12.41 -2.38
C PRO A 42 2.52 -11.16 -1.88
N PRO A 43 3.82 -11.24 -1.55
CA PRO A 43 4.60 -10.08 -1.16
C PRO A 43 4.52 -8.94 -2.20
N TYR A 44 4.27 -7.74 -1.70
CA TYR A 44 4.20 -6.48 -2.48
C TYR A 44 3.12 -6.41 -3.57
N GLU A 45 2.18 -7.34 -3.58
CA GLU A 45 0.96 -7.17 -4.35
C GLU A 45 0.09 -6.07 -3.72
N LYS A 46 -0.44 -5.19 -4.56
CA LYS A 46 -1.18 -3.99 -4.17
C LYS A 46 -2.68 -4.25 -4.32
N VAL A 47 -3.30 -4.77 -3.25
CA VAL A 47 -4.72 -5.14 -3.29
C VAL A 47 -5.59 -3.99 -2.83
N ALA A 48 -6.43 -3.45 -3.71
CA ALA A 48 -7.38 -2.40 -3.36
C ALA A 48 -8.40 -2.91 -2.35
N VAL A 49 -8.48 -2.27 -1.19
CA VAL A 49 -9.43 -2.56 -0.11
C VAL A 49 -10.46 -1.44 0.09
N ALA A 50 -10.20 -0.27 -0.48
CA ALA A 50 -11.15 0.82 -0.55
C ALA A 50 -10.89 1.64 -1.81
N ARG A 51 -11.96 2.16 -2.41
CA ARG A 51 -11.89 2.98 -3.61
C ARG A 51 -12.93 4.08 -3.57
N ASN A 52 -12.53 5.28 -3.97
CA ASN A 52 -13.43 6.39 -4.22
C ASN A 52 -12.99 7.11 -5.49
N LEU A 53 -13.71 6.88 -6.59
CA LEU A 53 -13.33 7.34 -7.93
C LEU A 53 -11.93 6.79 -8.32
N GLU A 54 -10.95 7.67 -8.43
CA GLU A 54 -9.56 7.32 -8.79
C GLU A 54 -8.71 6.99 -7.56
N TYR A 55 -9.12 7.39 -6.36
CA TYR A 55 -8.36 7.13 -5.14
C TYR A 55 -8.58 5.70 -4.65
N VAL A 56 -7.49 5.05 -4.29
CA VAL A 56 -7.50 3.70 -3.73
C VAL A 56 -6.67 3.63 -2.46
N ILE A 57 -7.09 2.77 -1.54
CA ILE A 57 -6.28 2.28 -0.44
C ILE A 57 -5.94 0.84 -0.76
N GLU A 58 -4.66 0.56 -0.82
CA GLU A 58 -4.11 -0.75 -1.11
C GLU A 58 -3.59 -1.41 0.15
N ALA A 59 -4.03 -2.63 0.47
CA ALA A 59 -3.41 -3.47 1.47
C ALA A 59 -2.23 -4.21 0.84
N ILE A 60 -1.10 -4.22 1.54
CA ILE A 60 0.17 -4.77 1.04
C ILE A 60 0.82 -5.62 2.13
N ARG A 61 1.16 -6.86 1.78
CA ARG A 61 2.09 -7.68 2.56
C ARG A 61 3.52 -7.29 2.21
N ALA A 62 4.25 -6.74 3.15
CA ALA A 62 5.67 -6.48 2.98
C ALA A 62 6.48 -7.69 3.50
N GLU A 63 7.28 -8.31 2.63
CA GLU A 63 8.16 -9.44 2.96
C GLU A 63 9.29 -9.52 1.95
N GLY A 64 10.54 -9.60 2.43
CA GLY A 64 11.72 -9.49 1.57
C GLY A 64 11.90 -8.06 1.06
N THR A 65 12.38 -7.91 -0.17
CA THR A 65 12.65 -6.61 -0.80
C THR A 65 11.76 -6.43 -2.03
N SER A 66 11.05 -5.31 -2.10
CA SER A 66 10.21 -4.97 -3.25
C SER A 66 11.04 -4.54 -4.46
N PRO A 67 10.44 -4.49 -5.65
CA PRO A 67 10.94 -3.66 -6.72
C PRO A 67 11.04 -2.19 -6.31
N TRP A 68 11.73 -1.38 -7.11
CA TRP A 68 11.62 0.06 -7.04
C TRP A 68 10.30 0.54 -7.66
N TYR A 69 9.69 1.50 -7.01
CA TYR A 69 8.46 2.15 -7.46
C TYR A 69 8.65 3.65 -7.56
N ARG A 70 7.82 4.31 -8.35
CA ARG A 70 7.65 5.76 -8.40
C ARG A 70 6.18 6.11 -8.61
N CYS A 71 5.82 7.34 -8.28
CA CYS A 71 4.52 7.89 -8.60
C CYS A 71 4.63 9.34 -9.11
N ALA A 72 3.66 9.77 -9.89
CA ALA A 72 3.58 11.15 -10.39
C ALA A 72 3.02 12.12 -9.35
N HIS A 73 2.33 11.62 -8.32
CA HIS A 73 1.81 12.35 -7.17
C HIS A 73 2.41 11.83 -5.87
N ASP A 74 2.18 12.55 -4.79
CA ASP A 74 2.55 12.10 -3.46
C ASP A 74 1.65 10.94 -3.03
N GLU A 75 2.27 9.86 -2.58
CA GLU A 75 1.59 8.72 -1.97
C GLU A 75 1.93 8.69 -0.48
N PHE A 76 1.14 8.00 0.31
CA PHE A 76 1.54 7.77 1.67
C PHE A 76 1.30 6.33 2.11
N VAL A 77 2.12 5.85 3.06
CA VAL A 77 2.05 4.50 3.58
C VAL A 77 1.95 4.52 5.10
N VAL A 78 1.16 3.59 5.65
CA VAL A 78 1.05 3.35 7.10
C VAL A 78 1.35 1.88 7.37
N VAL A 79 2.25 1.59 8.31
CA VAL A 79 2.53 0.23 8.77
C VAL A 79 1.54 -0.12 9.88
N LEU A 80 0.76 -1.17 9.65
CA LEU A 80 -0.25 -1.67 10.59
C LEU A 80 0.28 -2.79 11.48
N ASP A 81 1.22 -3.59 10.97
CA ASP A 81 1.88 -4.66 11.74
C ASP A 81 3.28 -4.90 11.21
N GLY A 82 4.20 -5.26 12.13
CA GLY A 82 5.59 -5.52 11.81
C GLY A 82 6.46 -4.27 11.67
N GLU A 83 7.48 -4.37 10.84
CA GLU A 83 8.44 -3.30 10.56
C GLU A 83 8.81 -3.31 9.08
N VAL A 84 8.79 -2.13 8.46
CA VAL A 84 9.13 -1.92 7.06
C VAL A 84 10.17 -0.81 6.94
N ARG A 85 11.24 -1.07 6.19
CA ARG A 85 12.19 -0.05 5.78
C ARG A 85 11.81 0.49 4.42
N VAL A 86 11.82 1.81 4.28
CA VAL A 86 11.62 2.52 3.02
C VAL A 86 12.94 3.16 2.61
N GLU A 87 13.44 2.85 1.44
CA GLU A 87 14.58 3.54 0.83
C GLU A 87 14.08 4.51 -0.22
N LEU A 88 14.69 5.69 -0.30
CA LEU A 88 14.26 6.79 -1.15
C LEU A 88 15.43 7.32 -2.00
N VAL A 89 15.14 7.53 -3.29
CA VAL A 89 16.05 8.13 -4.26
C VAL A 89 15.32 9.27 -4.97
N LYS A 90 15.85 10.48 -4.89
CA LYS A 90 15.39 11.61 -5.71
C LYS A 90 15.78 11.34 -7.16
N LEU A 91 14.80 11.14 -8.02
CA LEU A 91 15.04 10.84 -9.43
C LEU A 91 15.72 12.00 -10.14
N ALA A 92 16.70 11.68 -10.98
CA ALA A 92 17.24 12.62 -11.93
C ALA A 92 16.14 13.00 -12.93
N THR A 93 15.96 14.31 -13.15
CA THR A 93 15.00 14.83 -14.13
C THR A 93 15.78 15.11 -15.41
N PRO A 94 15.56 14.38 -16.51
CA PRO A 94 16.11 14.73 -17.81
C PRO A 94 15.69 16.15 -18.21
N ALA A 95 16.53 16.86 -18.94
CA ALA A 95 16.25 18.24 -19.34
C ALA A 95 15.00 18.37 -20.23
N ASP A 96 14.64 17.30 -20.91
CA ASP A 96 13.49 17.16 -21.83
C ASP A 96 12.31 16.39 -21.20
N ALA A 97 12.37 16.11 -19.91
CA ALA A 97 11.28 15.41 -19.23
C ALA A 97 10.00 16.27 -19.23
N PRO A 98 8.83 15.67 -19.44
CA PRO A 98 7.56 16.37 -19.30
C PRO A 98 7.43 16.97 -17.90
N ARG A 99 6.81 18.12 -17.80
CA ARG A 99 6.53 18.71 -16.49
C ARG A 99 5.58 17.83 -15.70
N PRO A 100 5.64 17.84 -14.37
CA PRO A 100 4.75 17.02 -13.54
C PRO A 100 3.26 17.26 -13.82
N GLU A 101 2.90 18.50 -14.12
CA GLU A 101 1.54 18.91 -14.49
C GLU A 101 1.07 18.35 -15.85
N ASP A 102 2.00 17.98 -16.72
CA ASP A 102 1.71 17.39 -18.04
C ASP A 102 1.64 15.86 -18.01
N ILE A 103 1.98 15.24 -16.86
CA ILE A 103 1.88 13.79 -16.66
C ILE A 103 0.49 13.48 -16.13
N PRO A 104 -0.32 12.68 -16.84
CA PRO A 104 -1.62 12.27 -16.32
C PRO A 104 -1.48 11.65 -14.93
N PRO A 105 -2.39 11.96 -14.00
CA PRO A 105 -2.40 11.30 -12.70
C PRO A 105 -2.54 9.79 -12.93
N ASN A 106 -1.57 9.05 -12.44
CA ASN A 106 -1.50 7.60 -12.54
C ASN A 106 -1.04 7.05 -11.20
N GLY A 107 -1.43 5.82 -10.88
CA GLY A 107 -0.99 5.14 -9.67
C GLY A 107 0.49 4.82 -9.66
N THR A 108 0.87 4.01 -8.70
CA THR A 108 2.25 3.52 -8.57
C THR A 108 2.73 2.83 -9.85
N VAL A 109 3.94 3.15 -10.26
CA VAL A 109 4.62 2.53 -11.41
C VAL A 109 5.86 1.78 -10.92
N ARG A 110 6.05 0.56 -11.40
CA ARG A 110 7.25 -0.23 -11.15
C ARG A 110 8.39 0.23 -12.07
N LEU A 111 9.58 0.43 -11.50
CA LEU A 111 10.78 0.74 -12.27
C LEU A 111 11.51 -0.54 -12.70
N THR A 112 12.13 -0.48 -13.87
CA THR A 112 13.04 -1.52 -14.35
C THR A 112 14.45 -1.20 -13.89
N GLY A 113 14.98 -2.00 -12.96
CA GLY A 113 16.32 -1.80 -12.41
C GLY A 113 16.41 -0.71 -11.32
N ASP A 114 17.65 -0.33 -11.00
CA ASP A 114 17.91 0.68 -9.99
C ASP A 114 17.67 2.10 -10.53
N PRO A 115 17.04 2.99 -9.73
CA PRO A 115 16.74 4.34 -10.16
C PRO A 115 18.00 5.19 -10.27
N ALA A 116 18.12 5.91 -11.39
CA ALA A 116 19.13 6.96 -11.54
C ALA A 116 18.72 8.20 -10.74
N GLY A 117 19.60 8.69 -9.86
CA GLY A 117 19.32 9.86 -9.06
C GLY A 117 20.18 9.98 -7.80
N GLN A 118 19.79 10.91 -6.95
CA GLN A 118 20.47 11.17 -5.68
C GLN A 118 19.80 10.37 -4.56
N ARG A 119 20.58 9.59 -3.82
CA ARG A 119 20.07 8.89 -2.63
C ARG A 119 19.60 9.90 -1.59
N MET A 120 18.36 9.77 -1.16
CA MET A 120 17.76 10.62 -0.11
C MET A 120 17.99 10.02 1.29
N GLY A 121 18.01 8.69 1.40
CA GLY A 121 18.16 7.98 2.66
C GLY A 121 17.18 6.83 2.82
N SER A 122 16.97 6.43 4.05
CA SER A 122 15.99 5.40 4.41
C SER A 122 15.27 5.72 5.71
N ILE A 123 14.02 5.26 5.80
CA ILE A 123 13.15 5.41 6.96
C ILE A 123 12.81 4.00 7.47
N ARG A 124 12.79 3.80 8.76
CA ARG A 124 12.29 2.59 9.40
C ARG A 124 10.92 2.88 9.99
N LEU A 125 9.92 2.14 9.55
CA LEU A 125 8.53 2.27 9.96
C LEU A 125 8.13 1.05 10.77
N SER A 126 7.81 1.24 12.03
CA SER A 126 7.19 0.23 12.89
C SER A 126 5.67 0.44 12.91
N ARG A 127 4.94 -0.46 13.55
CA ARG A 127 3.48 -0.39 13.66
C ARG A 127 3.00 1.00 14.13
N GLY A 128 2.07 1.58 13.39
CA GLY A 128 1.51 2.92 13.63
C GLY A 128 2.31 4.06 12.98
N HIS A 129 3.51 3.80 12.45
CA HIS A 129 4.26 4.81 11.74
C HIS A 129 3.77 4.96 10.30
N GLN A 130 3.89 6.18 9.80
CA GLN A 130 3.57 6.53 8.42
C GLN A 130 4.76 7.24 7.76
N ALA A 131 4.79 7.21 6.43
CA ALA A 131 5.70 7.99 5.61
C ALA A 131 5.02 8.54 4.37
N LEU A 132 5.41 9.75 4.00
CA LEU A 132 5.13 10.31 2.69
C LEU A 132 6.13 9.71 1.69
N LEU A 133 5.62 9.28 0.54
CA LEU A 133 6.37 8.82 -0.61
C LEU A 133 6.24 9.90 -1.68
N PRO A 134 7.21 10.83 -1.77
CA PRO A 134 7.02 12.04 -2.53
C PRO A 134 7.06 11.77 -4.04
N ALA A 135 6.25 12.51 -4.78
CA ALA A 135 6.38 12.62 -6.23
C ALA A 135 7.84 12.90 -6.62
N ARG A 136 8.28 12.42 -7.78
CA ARG A 136 9.66 12.55 -8.27
C ARG A 136 10.72 11.81 -7.45
N ALA A 137 10.33 11.00 -6.47
CA ALA A 137 11.20 10.05 -5.82
C ALA A 137 10.88 8.63 -6.28
N ALA A 138 11.92 7.81 -6.36
CA ALA A 138 11.74 6.37 -6.35
C ALA A 138 11.83 5.88 -4.91
N TYR A 139 11.03 4.88 -4.59
CA TYR A 139 11.04 4.23 -3.29
C TYR A 139 11.05 2.71 -3.41
N ARG A 140 11.60 2.06 -2.40
CA ARG A 140 11.65 0.60 -2.28
C ARG A 140 11.38 0.22 -0.84
N PHE A 141 10.57 -0.80 -0.67
CA PHE A 141 10.30 -1.38 0.65
C PHE A 141 11.17 -2.59 0.92
N SER A 142 11.51 -2.80 2.18
CA SER A 142 12.07 -4.08 2.64
C SER A 142 11.58 -4.41 4.04
N ALA A 143 11.31 -5.70 4.27
CA ALA A 143 10.88 -6.23 5.56
C ALA A 143 11.54 -7.59 5.80
N THR A 144 12.14 -7.78 6.96
CA THR A 144 12.84 -9.04 7.32
C THR A 144 11.88 -10.15 7.75
N ARG A 145 10.64 -9.79 8.06
CA ARG A 145 9.53 -10.69 8.39
C ARG A 145 8.25 -10.17 7.75
N PRO A 146 7.25 -11.03 7.56
CA PRO A 146 5.95 -10.58 7.07
C PRO A 146 5.42 -9.41 7.90
N SER A 147 5.03 -8.35 7.22
CA SER A 147 4.50 -7.12 7.79
C SER A 147 3.31 -6.67 6.97
N ALA A 148 2.35 -5.98 7.60
CA ALA A 148 1.19 -5.44 6.93
C ALA A 148 1.25 -3.92 6.87
N MET A 149 0.97 -3.36 5.71
CA MET A 149 0.86 -1.92 5.50
C MET A 149 -0.29 -1.59 4.56
N ILE A 150 -0.75 -0.35 4.64
CA ILE A 150 -1.64 0.23 3.65
C ILE A 150 -0.93 1.37 2.93
N GLN A 151 -1.23 1.53 1.66
CA GLN A 151 -0.78 2.64 0.84
C GLN A 151 -1.98 3.34 0.22
N GLN A 152 -2.05 4.66 0.35
CA GLN A 152 -2.99 5.47 -0.40
C GLN A 152 -2.32 5.96 -1.68
N THR A 153 -3.04 5.79 -2.79
CA THR A 153 -2.59 6.21 -4.12
C THR A 153 -3.78 6.46 -5.05
N LEU A 154 -3.53 6.70 -6.32
CA LEU A 154 -4.50 6.62 -7.39
C LEU A 154 -4.50 5.21 -7.98
N LYS A 155 -5.64 4.79 -8.53
CA LYS A 155 -5.71 3.52 -9.26
C LYS A 155 -4.74 3.52 -10.43
N GLY A 156 -3.94 2.48 -10.55
CA GLY A 156 -2.96 2.29 -11.61
C GLY A 156 -2.84 0.83 -12.04
N GLU A 157 -1.87 0.56 -12.92
CA GLU A 157 -1.64 -0.79 -13.48
C GLU A 157 -1.30 -1.84 -12.41
N LEU A 158 -0.69 -1.43 -11.30
CA LEU A 158 -0.31 -2.35 -10.22
C LEU A 158 -1.44 -2.60 -9.22
N THR A 159 -2.53 -1.84 -9.29
CA THR A 159 -3.68 -1.99 -8.40
C THR A 159 -4.47 -3.23 -8.78
N VAL A 160 -4.61 -4.17 -7.84
CA VAL A 160 -5.34 -5.43 -8.02
C VAL A 160 -6.67 -5.36 -7.30
N GLU A 161 -7.77 -5.49 -8.04
CA GLU A 161 -9.13 -5.47 -7.50
C GLU A 161 -9.65 -6.91 -7.28
N LYS A 162 -9.06 -7.64 -6.34
CA LYS A 162 -9.42 -9.04 -6.04
C LYS A 162 -9.89 -9.27 -4.59
N TRP A 163 -10.20 -8.20 -3.85
CA TRP A 163 -10.61 -8.32 -2.44
C TRP A 163 -11.79 -9.26 -2.25
N SER A 164 -12.77 -9.26 -3.16
CA SER A 164 -13.91 -10.17 -3.09
C SER A 164 -13.51 -11.65 -3.15
N GLU A 165 -12.49 -12.00 -3.93
CA GLU A 165 -11.97 -13.37 -4.00
C GLU A 165 -11.33 -13.80 -2.67
N ILE A 166 -10.72 -12.86 -1.96
CA ILE A 166 -10.10 -13.11 -0.65
C ILE A 166 -11.17 -13.21 0.43
N CYS A 167 -12.17 -12.32 0.40
CA CYS A 167 -13.18 -12.18 1.45
C CYS A 167 -14.24 -13.28 1.43
N PHE A 168 -14.58 -13.82 0.25
CA PHE A 168 -15.63 -14.83 0.10
C PHE A 168 -15.15 -16.29 0.13
N ARG A 169 -13.86 -16.52 0.35
CA ARG A 169 -13.27 -17.87 0.47
C ARG A 169 -13.17 -18.34 1.89
#